data_b0435439a75da9129f0fb8b0ec380503
#
_entry.id   b0435439a75da9129f0fb8b0ec380503
#
_cell.length_a   1.000
_cell.length_b   1.000
_cell.length_c   1.000
_cell.angle_alpha   90.00
_cell.angle_beta   90.00
_cell.angle_gamma   90.00
#
_symmetry.space_group_name_H-M   'P 1'
#
loop_
_entity.id
_entity.type
_entity.pdbx_description
1 polymer ?
#
loop_
_entity_poly.entity_id
_entity_poly.type
_entity_poly.pdbx_seq_one_letter_code
_entity_poly.pdbx_strand_id
1 'polypeptide(L)'
;MSTLAERITHLFLQGASADKTEARLAFFELQRELNLGFVRSAEPDAGTPTGWRVNLWVKQGILLGFRFGDVVDLSADHGRWPFYDKDTMPVKKPGLEAGVRIVPGGSTIREGAYVAKSVVCMPPMYVNIGAFIDEGTLVDSHALVGSCAQIGKRVHISAAAQIGGVIEPVGQMPVVVEDDVLIGGNTGIYEGAVIRRRAVIAAGTVLTGSTPIYDLPRGEIIKPEPGQPLVVPEGAVVVPGSRAVTVGKGKDWGLSLATPVIVKYRDDRTDTRTELEAWIR
;
A
#
# COMPACT_ATOMS: atom_id res chain seq x y z
N MET A 1 32.94 2.19 -7.81
CA MET A 1 32.02 1.04 -7.66
C MET A 1 30.62 1.51 -8.03
N SER A 2 29.86 0.75 -8.82
CA SER A 2 28.46 1.08 -9.13
C SER A 2 27.60 0.97 -7.89
N THR A 3 26.60 1.86 -7.75
CA THR A 3 25.63 1.83 -6.67
C THR A 3 24.70 0.62 -6.80
N LEU A 4 24.01 0.24 -5.71
CA LEU A 4 23.00 -0.82 -5.76
C LEU A 4 21.92 -0.53 -6.81
N ALA A 5 21.47 0.74 -6.88
CA ALA A 5 20.46 1.17 -7.85
C ALA A 5 20.93 0.99 -9.31
N GLU A 6 22.17 1.34 -9.62
CA GLU A 6 22.74 1.15 -10.95
C GLU A 6 22.88 -0.34 -11.32
N ARG A 7 23.33 -1.17 -10.37
CA ARG A 7 23.45 -2.62 -10.56
C ARG A 7 22.08 -3.26 -10.85
N ILE A 8 21.07 -2.94 -10.04
CA ILE A 8 19.71 -3.45 -10.21
C ILE A 8 19.12 -3.02 -11.55
N THR A 9 19.25 -1.74 -11.90
CA THR A 9 18.74 -1.23 -13.17
C THR A 9 19.40 -1.92 -14.35
N HIS A 10 20.74 -2.11 -14.31
CA HIS A 10 21.46 -2.82 -15.35
C HIS A 10 20.99 -4.27 -15.51
N LEU A 11 20.90 -5.03 -14.41
CA LEU A 11 20.43 -6.42 -14.41
C LEU A 11 18.98 -6.54 -14.88
N PHE A 12 18.12 -5.59 -14.49
CA PHE A 12 16.72 -5.57 -14.92
C PHE A 12 16.58 -5.38 -16.43
N LEU A 13 17.39 -4.50 -17.03
CA LEU A 13 17.41 -4.26 -18.48
C LEU A 13 17.92 -5.46 -19.28
N GLN A 14 18.78 -6.29 -18.72
CA GLN A 14 19.22 -7.54 -19.34
C GLN A 14 18.09 -8.60 -19.41
N GLY A 15 17.03 -8.43 -18.67
CA GLY A 15 15.87 -9.32 -18.72
C GLY A 15 16.19 -10.75 -18.27
N ALA A 16 15.82 -11.73 -19.10
CA ALA A 16 16.06 -13.14 -18.81
C ALA A 16 17.53 -13.56 -19.00
N SER A 17 18.35 -12.75 -19.68
CA SER A 17 19.78 -13.02 -19.92
C SER A 17 20.70 -12.50 -18.81
N ALA A 18 20.14 -11.84 -17.78
CA ALA A 18 20.92 -11.41 -16.64
C ALA A 18 21.52 -12.61 -15.89
N ASP A 19 22.72 -12.43 -15.35
CA ASP A 19 23.33 -13.46 -14.52
C ASP A 19 22.48 -13.70 -13.27
N LYS A 20 22.06 -14.95 -13.07
CA LYS A 20 21.15 -15.34 -11.96
C LYS A 20 21.79 -15.07 -10.60
N THR A 21 23.08 -15.33 -10.45
CA THR A 21 23.79 -15.15 -9.18
C THR A 21 23.88 -13.68 -8.81
N GLU A 22 24.31 -12.84 -9.74
CA GLU A 22 24.42 -11.40 -9.57
C GLU A 22 23.04 -10.77 -9.28
N ALA A 23 21.99 -11.19 -10.01
CA ALA A 23 20.62 -10.69 -9.80
C ALA A 23 20.11 -11.04 -8.40
N ARG A 24 20.36 -12.26 -7.93
CA ARG A 24 19.98 -12.67 -6.56
C ARG A 24 20.75 -11.93 -5.49
N LEU A 25 22.07 -11.72 -5.66
CA LEU A 25 22.88 -10.95 -4.72
C LEU A 25 22.39 -9.50 -4.61
N ALA A 26 22.15 -8.84 -5.75
CA ALA A 26 21.60 -7.48 -5.77
C ALA A 26 20.20 -7.41 -5.13
N PHE A 27 19.36 -8.42 -5.38
CA PHE A 27 18.03 -8.51 -4.74
C PHE A 27 18.13 -8.68 -3.23
N PHE A 28 18.97 -9.57 -2.70
CA PHE A 28 19.10 -9.77 -1.26
C PHE A 28 19.67 -8.53 -0.54
N GLU A 29 20.57 -7.81 -1.19
CA GLU A 29 21.04 -6.52 -0.69
C GLU A 29 19.89 -5.51 -0.62
N LEU A 30 19.07 -5.38 -1.67
CA LEU A 30 17.86 -4.56 -1.67
C LEU A 30 16.87 -4.98 -0.59
N GLN A 31 16.60 -6.28 -0.46
CA GLN A 31 15.67 -6.82 0.53
C GLN A 31 16.08 -6.45 1.96
N ARG A 32 17.39 -6.50 2.25
CA ARG A 32 17.93 -6.04 3.54
C ARG A 32 17.66 -4.56 3.78
N GLU A 33 17.93 -3.70 2.80
CA GLU A 33 17.71 -2.25 2.92
C GLU A 33 16.21 -1.92 3.06
N LEU A 34 15.34 -2.64 2.35
CA LEU A 34 13.88 -2.55 2.49
C LEU A 34 13.44 -2.97 3.90
N ASN A 35 13.97 -4.07 4.42
CA ASN A 35 13.65 -4.56 5.77
C ASN A 35 13.99 -3.57 6.88
N LEU A 36 15.05 -2.79 6.68
CA LEU A 36 15.52 -1.76 7.62
C LEU A 36 14.83 -0.41 7.42
N GLY A 37 14.04 -0.26 6.35
CA GLY A 37 13.36 0.99 6.03
C GLY A 37 14.29 2.08 5.46
N PHE A 38 15.53 1.76 5.14
CA PHE A 38 16.50 2.70 4.56
C PHE A 38 16.21 3.00 3.09
N VAL A 39 15.53 2.09 2.42
CA VAL A 39 15.10 2.21 1.04
C VAL A 39 13.59 2.00 0.95
N ARG A 40 12.92 2.79 0.14
CA ARG A 40 11.47 2.74 -0.07
C ARG A 40 11.15 2.70 -1.57
N SER A 41 10.01 2.09 -1.93
CA SER A 41 9.52 2.06 -3.32
C SER A 41 8.99 3.42 -3.82
N ALA A 42 8.55 4.26 -2.89
CA ALA A 42 8.34 5.70 -3.11
C ALA A 42 8.65 6.45 -1.82
N GLU A 43 9.05 7.70 -1.95
CA GLU A 43 9.45 8.56 -0.83
C GLU A 43 8.89 9.98 -1.00
N PRO A 44 8.71 10.74 0.10
CA PRO A 44 8.29 12.12 0.04
C PRO A 44 9.26 12.97 -0.80
N ASP A 45 8.71 13.78 -1.70
CA ASP A 45 9.48 14.70 -2.54
C ASP A 45 8.61 15.92 -2.88
N ALA A 46 8.84 17.02 -2.17
CA ALA A 46 8.10 18.27 -2.35
C ALA A 46 8.25 18.89 -3.75
N GLY A 47 9.22 18.45 -4.54
CA GLY A 47 9.44 18.90 -5.92
C GLY A 47 8.49 18.26 -6.93
N THR A 48 7.67 17.28 -6.53
CA THR A 48 6.71 16.62 -7.43
C THR A 48 5.28 17.11 -7.18
N PRO A 49 4.38 17.03 -8.19
CA PRO A 49 2.98 17.45 -8.04
C PRO A 49 2.23 16.69 -6.92
N THR A 50 2.61 15.44 -6.69
CA THR A 50 2.01 14.60 -5.67
C THR A 50 2.72 14.68 -4.32
N GLY A 51 3.84 15.39 -4.21
CA GLY A 51 4.70 15.38 -3.02
C GLY A 51 5.41 14.03 -2.78
N TRP A 52 5.39 13.13 -3.77
CA TRP A 52 5.97 11.79 -3.70
C TRP A 52 6.71 11.44 -4.98
N ARG A 53 7.85 10.78 -4.85
CA ARG A 53 8.69 10.30 -5.96
C ARG A 53 8.81 8.77 -5.91
N VAL A 54 8.61 8.12 -7.06
CA VAL A 54 8.77 6.68 -7.21
C VAL A 54 10.25 6.34 -7.39
N ASN A 55 10.73 5.36 -6.63
CA ASN A 55 12.05 4.78 -6.80
C ASN A 55 11.97 3.56 -7.74
N LEU A 56 12.04 3.79 -9.04
CA LEU A 56 11.86 2.76 -10.08
C LEU A 56 12.77 1.56 -9.86
N TRP A 57 14.04 1.80 -9.52
CA TRP A 57 15.03 0.76 -9.33
C TRP A 57 14.66 -0.23 -8.21
N VAL A 58 13.90 0.25 -7.19
CA VAL A 58 13.41 -0.62 -6.11
C VAL A 58 12.42 -1.64 -6.64
N LYS A 59 11.46 -1.19 -7.45
CA LYS A 59 10.49 -2.10 -8.07
C LYS A 59 11.16 -3.05 -9.06
N GLN A 60 12.13 -2.55 -9.84
CA GLN A 60 12.96 -3.38 -10.72
C GLN A 60 13.69 -4.48 -9.93
N GLY A 61 14.26 -4.14 -8.78
CA GLY A 61 14.92 -5.10 -7.90
C GLY A 61 13.97 -6.14 -7.33
N ILE A 62 12.76 -5.75 -6.91
CA ILE A 62 11.72 -6.69 -6.46
C ILE A 62 11.36 -7.67 -7.58
N LEU A 63 11.21 -7.17 -8.82
CA LEU A 63 10.94 -8.01 -9.99
C LEU A 63 12.10 -8.98 -10.31
N LEU A 64 13.36 -8.58 -10.06
CA LEU A 64 14.50 -9.52 -10.15
C LEU A 64 14.34 -10.65 -9.13
N GLY A 65 13.94 -10.36 -7.91
CA GLY A 65 13.66 -11.37 -6.89
C GLY A 65 12.61 -12.39 -7.35
N PHE A 66 11.50 -11.93 -7.93
CA PHE A 66 10.48 -12.82 -8.51
C PHE A 66 10.99 -13.63 -9.70
N ARG A 67 11.76 -13.00 -10.58
CA ARG A 67 12.26 -13.65 -11.80
C ARG A 67 13.29 -14.73 -11.50
N PHE A 68 14.24 -14.47 -10.60
CA PHE A 68 15.39 -15.33 -10.36
C PHE A 68 15.30 -16.17 -9.08
N GLY A 69 14.20 -16.09 -8.34
CA GLY A 69 13.89 -17.02 -7.25
C GLY A 69 13.41 -18.37 -7.78
N ASP A 70 13.74 -19.44 -7.08
CA ASP A 70 13.27 -20.80 -7.35
C ASP A 70 12.09 -21.13 -6.43
N VAL A 71 11.10 -21.88 -6.94
CA VAL A 71 9.98 -22.34 -6.08
C VAL A 71 10.50 -23.47 -5.19
N VAL A 72 10.33 -23.29 -3.88
CA VAL A 72 10.78 -24.22 -2.86
C VAL A 72 9.65 -24.47 -1.84
N ASP A 73 9.80 -25.52 -1.06
CA ASP A 73 8.92 -25.80 0.08
C ASP A 73 9.31 -24.89 1.25
N LEU A 74 8.39 -24.03 1.65
CA LEU A 74 8.49 -23.12 2.80
C LEU A 74 7.61 -23.55 3.97
N SER A 75 7.10 -24.76 3.95
CA SER A 75 6.23 -25.31 5.01
C SER A 75 6.99 -25.44 6.33
N ALA A 76 6.41 -24.94 7.42
CA ALA A 76 7.05 -24.96 8.74
C ALA A 76 6.82 -26.28 9.52
N ASP A 77 5.89 -27.12 9.08
CA ASP A 77 5.33 -28.26 9.84
C ASP A 77 5.43 -29.59 9.08
N HIS A 78 6.47 -29.76 8.29
CA HIS A 78 6.70 -30.98 7.50
C HIS A 78 5.57 -31.30 6.51
N GLY A 79 4.91 -30.23 5.97
CA GLY A 79 3.95 -30.35 4.88
C GLY A 79 2.50 -30.64 5.30
N ARG A 80 2.14 -30.53 6.57
CA ARG A 80 0.73 -30.58 7.01
C ARG A 80 -0.06 -29.37 6.50
N TRP A 81 0.61 -28.20 6.42
CA TRP A 81 0.13 -26.97 5.81
C TRP A 81 1.11 -26.61 4.71
N PRO A 82 0.91 -27.05 3.47
CA PRO A 82 1.90 -26.91 2.43
C PRO A 82 1.95 -25.45 1.94
N PHE A 83 3.15 -24.87 1.94
CA PHE A 83 3.45 -23.55 1.38
C PHE A 83 4.61 -23.66 0.41
N TYR A 84 4.38 -23.28 -0.85
CA TYR A 84 5.39 -23.28 -1.90
C TYR A 84 5.48 -21.88 -2.48
N ASP A 85 6.64 -21.26 -2.42
CA ASP A 85 6.88 -19.92 -2.97
C ASP A 85 8.35 -19.78 -3.38
N LYS A 86 8.68 -18.64 -3.94
CA LYS A 86 10.06 -18.28 -4.28
C LYS A 86 10.92 -18.23 -3.02
N ASP A 87 12.09 -18.86 -3.07
CA ASP A 87 13.07 -18.82 -1.98
C ASP A 87 13.61 -17.41 -1.69
N THR A 88 13.43 -16.49 -2.64
CA THR A 88 13.69 -15.06 -2.51
C THR A 88 12.59 -14.30 -1.75
N MET A 89 11.42 -14.91 -1.52
CA MET A 89 10.23 -14.24 -0.96
C MET A 89 9.73 -14.90 0.34
N PRO A 90 10.60 -15.21 1.30
CA PRO A 90 10.17 -15.86 2.54
C PRO A 90 9.30 -14.95 3.42
N VAL A 91 8.65 -15.55 4.39
CA VAL A 91 7.91 -14.84 5.43
C VAL A 91 8.88 -14.24 6.44
N LYS A 92 8.67 -12.97 6.79
CA LYS A 92 9.41 -12.26 7.84
C LYS A 92 9.11 -12.85 9.22
N LYS A 93 10.15 -13.02 10.02
CA LYS A 93 10.06 -13.53 11.40
C LYS A 93 10.66 -12.52 12.38
N PRO A 94 9.94 -11.41 12.67
CA PRO A 94 10.46 -10.41 13.60
C PRO A 94 10.55 -11.01 15.01
N GLY A 95 11.67 -10.73 15.71
CA GLY A 95 11.80 -11.02 17.12
C GLY A 95 11.09 -9.96 17.98
N LEU A 96 11.06 -10.16 19.30
CA LEU A 96 10.43 -9.23 20.24
C LEU A 96 11.07 -7.85 20.23
N GLU A 97 12.36 -7.78 19.90
CA GLU A 97 13.15 -6.53 19.80
C GLU A 97 12.65 -5.60 18.67
N ALA A 98 11.95 -6.15 17.68
CA ALA A 98 11.34 -5.34 16.62
C ALA A 98 10.22 -4.42 17.14
N GLY A 99 9.68 -4.72 18.33
CA GLY A 99 8.63 -3.91 18.95
C GLY A 99 7.31 -3.87 18.17
N VAL A 100 7.07 -4.84 17.29
CA VAL A 100 5.84 -5.01 16.52
C VAL A 100 4.92 -5.98 17.26
N ARG A 101 3.67 -5.59 17.48
CA ARG A 101 2.67 -6.47 18.09
C ARG A 101 1.97 -7.28 17.02
N ILE A 102 2.29 -8.56 16.90
CA ILE A 102 1.62 -9.49 15.98
C ILE A 102 0.71 -10.39 16.80
N VAL A 103 -0.60 -10.19 16.65
CA VAL A 103 -1.59 -10.97 17.39
C VAL A 103 -1.69 -12.37 16.77
N PRO A 104 -1.70 -13.46 17.57
CA PRO A 104 -1.82 -14.83 17.04
C PRO A 104 -3.05 -15.04 16.18
N GLY A 105 -2.93 -15.73 15.05
CA GLY A 105 -4.08 -16.04 14.19
C GLY A 105 -3.80 -16.00 12.67
N GLY A 106 -2.54 -16.19 12.25
CA GLY A 106 -2.20 -16.42 10.85
C GLY A 106 -1.88 -15.18 10.02
N SER A 107 -1.50 -14.07 10.66
CA SER A 107 -0.95 -12.90 9.95
C SER A 107 0.36 -13.24 9.23
N THR A 108 0.57 -12.64 8.06
CA THR A 108 1.77 -12.86 7.25
C THR A 108 2.38 -11.53 6.81
N ILE A 109 3.68 -11.39 7.04
CA ILE A 109 4.50 -10.27 6.56
C ILE A 109 5.62 -10.87 5.72
N ARG A 110 5.80 -10.41 4.48
CA ARG A 110 6.93 -10.84 3.64
C ARG A 110 8.22 -10.14 4.01
N GLU A 111 9.34 -10.86 3.85
CA GLU A 111 10.65 -10.24 3.83
C GLU A 111 10.73 -9.17 2.74
N GLY A 112 11.44 -8.05 3.02
CA GLY A 112 11.43 -6.86 2.17
C GLY A 112 10.24 -5.93 2.40
N ALA A 113 9.40 -6.19 3.40
CA ALA A 113 8.46 -5.22 3.94
C ALA A 113 9.03 -4.58 5.21
N TYR A 114 8.98 -3.25 5.33
CA TYR A 114 9.29 -2.54 6.57
C TYR A 114 8.04 -2.39 7.42
N VAL A 115 8.14 -2.77 8.68
CA VAL A 115 7.10 -2.58 9.69
C VAL A 115 7.77 -1.96 10.91
N ALA A 116 7.43 -0.71 11.22
CA ALA A 116 8.03 0.03 12.31
C ALA A 116 7.63 -0.53 13.68
N LYS A 117 8.43 -0.21 14.69
CA LYS A 117 8.06 -0.47 16.10
C LYS A 117 6.71 0.19 16.41
N SER A 118 5.99 -0.35 17.39
CA SER A 118 4.64 0.07 17.79
C SER A 118 3.51 -0.20 16.79
N VAL A 119 3.80 -0.77 15.63
CA VAL A 119 2.75 -1.25 14.71
C VAL A 119 2.03 -2.45 15.32
N VAL A 120 0.70 -2.47 15.17
CA VAL A 120 -0.15 -3.58 15.60
C VAL A 120 -0.72 -4.29 14.38
N CYS A 121 -0.55 -5.61 14.33
CA CYS A 121 -1.03 -6.49 13.27
C CYS A 121 -2.10 -7.43 13.82
N MET A 122 -3.36 -7.23 13.43
CA MET A 122 -4.50 -8.08 13.84
C MET A 122 -4.72 -9.21 12.82
N PRO A 123 -5.04 -10.44 13.30
CA PRO A 123 -5.07 -11.60 12.41
C PRO A 123 -6.41 -11.77 11.67
N PRO A 124 -6.37 -12.51 10.55
CA PRO A 124 -5.23 -12.64 9.67
C PRO A 124 -5.09 -11.40 8.78
N MET A 125 -3.93 -10.80 8.73
CA MET A 125 -3.63 -9.73 7.77
C MET A 125 -2.45 -10.14 6.88
N TYR A 126 -2.24 -9.42 5.77
CA TYR A 126 -1.14 -9.70 4.85
C TYR A 126 -0.41 -8.41 4.45
N VAL A 127 0.93 -8.43 4.60
CA VAL A 127 1.82 -7.35 4.14
C VAL A 127 2.81 -7.89 3.13
N ASN A 128 2.80 -7.32 1.92
CA ASN A 128 3.64 -7.78 0.83
C ASN A 128 4.98 -7.02 0.74
N ILE A 129 5.91 -7.57 -0.05
CA ILE A 129 7.26 -7.02 -0.26
C ILE A 129 7.22 -5.57 -0.78
N GLY A 130 8.18 -4.76 -0.35
CA GLY A 130 8.29 -3.35 -0.70
C GLY A 130 7.31 -2.43 0.02
N ALA A 131 6.35 -2.99 0.78
CA ALA A 131 5.48 -2.20 1.65
C ALA A 131 6.28 -1.54 2.77
N PHE A 132 5.91 -0.31 3.11
CA PHE A 132 6.46 0.46 4.22
C PHE A 132 5.31 0.85 5.15
N ILE A 133 5.38 0.46 6.43
CA ILE A 133 4.36 0.77 7.46
C ILE A 133 5.05 1.45 8.62
N ASP A 134 4.69 2.72 8.85
CA ASP A 134 5.33 3.57 9.84
C ASP A 134 4.68 3.44 11.25
N GLU A 135 5.31 4.06 12.22
CA GLU A 135 5.05 3.96 13.67
C GLU A 135 3.59 4.21 14.06
N GLY A 136 3.10 3.45 15.04
CA GLY A 136 1.77 3.63 15.64
C GLY A 136 0.62 3.22 14.73
N THR A 137 0.88 2.62 13.59
CA THR A 137 -0.15 2.16 12.66
C THR A 137 -0.78 0.84 13.12
N LEU A 138 -2.09 0.71 12.93
CA LEU A 138 -2.84 -0.53 13.10
C LEU A 138 -3.20 -1.11 11.73
N VAL A 139 -2.86 -2.37 11.50
CA VAL A 139 -3.34 -3.17 10.35
C VAL A 139 -4.29 -4.22 10.89
N ASP A 140 -5.58 -4.03 10.67
CA ASP A 140 -6.63 -4.84 11.28
C ASP A 140 -6.88 -6.15 10.51
N SER A 141 -7.77 -6.97 11.06
CA SER A 141 -8.05 -8.33 10.59
C SER A 141 -8.49 -8.36 9.12
N HIS A 142 -7.97 -9.33 8.37
CA HIS A 142 -8.21 -9.49 6.93
C HIS A 142 -7.76 -8.31 6.05
N ALA A 143 -7.06 -7.32 6.59
CA ALA A 143 -6.54 -6.24 5.78
C ALA A 143 -5.35 -6.69 4.92
N LEU A 144 -5.23 -6.09 3.74
CA LEU A 144 -4.10 -6.25 2.84
C LEU A 144 -3.31 -4.94 2.77
N VAL A 145 -1.99 -5.02 2.94
CA VAL A 145 -1.05 -3.99 2.51
C VAL A 145 -0.26 -4.56 1.34
N GLY A 146 -0.61 -4.13 0.14
CA GLY A 146 -0.08 -4.64 -1.12
C GLY A 146 1.38 -4.24 -1.36
N SER A 147 1.99 -4.86 -2.36
CA SER A 147 3.39 -4.62 -2.71
C SER A 147 3.66 -3.14 -2.96
N CYS A 148 4.76 -2.67 -2.38
CA CYS A 148 5.22 -1.29 -2.54
C CYS A 148 4.34 -0.19 -1.90
N ALA A 149 3.20 -0.51 -1.28
CA ALA A 149 2.35 0.46 -0.61
C ALA A 149 3.10 1.21 0.50
N GLN A 150 2.85 2.51 0.63
CA GLN A 150 3.51 3.38 1.60
C GLN A 150 2.49 3.88 2.61
N ILE A 151 2.63 3.44 3.86
CA ILE A 151 1.71 3.77 4.95
C ILE A 151 2.45 4.62 5.97
N GLY A 152 1.92 5.80 6.25
CA GLY A 152 2.44 6.76 7.20
C GLY A 152 2.20 6.36 8.66
N LYS A 153 2.46 7.32 9.55
CA LYS A 153 2.34 7.14 11.00
C LYS A 153 0.89 7.20 11.46
N ARG A 154 0.57 6.43 12.50
CA ARG A 154 -0.74 6.45 13.20
C ARG A 154 -1.92 6.26 12.27
N VAL A 155 -1.72 5.54 11.18
CA VAL A 155 -2.79 5.15 10.27
C VAL A 155 -3.59 4.01 10.89
N HIS A 156 -4.91 4.05 10.73
CA HIS A 156 -5.76 2.92 11.03
C HIS A 156 -6.27 2.30 9.74
N ILE A 157 -5.78 1.12 9.41
CA ILE A 157 -6.29 0.29 8.31
C ILE A 157 -7.28 -0.70 8.91
N SER A 158 -8.58 -0.40 8.82
CA SER A 158 -9.63 -1.20 9.44
C SER A 158 -9.83 -2.57 8.77
N ALA A 159 -10.63 -3.41 9.40
CA ALA A 159 -10.85 -4.80 8.99
C ALA A 159 -11.25 -4.93 7.51
N ALA A 160 -10.62 -5.89 6.82
CA ALA A 160 -10.84 -6.20 5.41
C ALA A 160 -10.58 -5.03 4.43
N ALA A 161 -9.90 -3.96 4.86
CA ALA A 161 -9.48 -2.91 3.95
C ALA A 161 -8.33 -3.41 3.05
N GLN A 162 -8.39 -3.03 1.76
CA GLN A 162 -7.48 -3.47 0.73
C GLN A 162 -6.65 -2.29 0.23
N ILE A 163 -5.39 -2.22 0.64
CA ILE A 163 -4.41 -1.28 0.11
C ILE A 163 -3.70 -1.97 -1.04
N GLY A 164 -4.02 -1.59 -2.27
CA GLY A 164 -3.56 -2.25 -3.48
C GLY A 164 -2.04 -2.18 -3.66
N GLY A 165 -1.48 -3.23 -4.23
CA GLY A 165 -0.08 -3.28 -4.61
C GLY A 165 0.13 -2.78 -6.03
N VAL A 166 1.23 -2.05 -6.26
CA VAL A 166 1.63 -1.58 -7.60
C VAL A 166 3.12 -1.86 -7.79
N ILE A 167 3.44 -3.03 -8.33
CA ILE A 167 4.81 -3.35 -8.77
C ILE A 167 5.00 -2.95 -10.22
N GLU A 168 4.05 -3.31 -11.07
CA GLU A 168 4.06 -3.03 -12.51
C GLU A 168 2.84 -2.16 -12.89
N PRO A 169 3.05 -1.23 -13.83
CA PRO A 169 4.33 -0.82 -14.41
C PRO A 169 5.23 -0.13 -13.35
N VAL A 170 6.56 -0.33 -13.48
CA VAL A 170 7.54 0.12 -12.46
C VAL A 170 7.52 1.64 -12.21
N GLY A 171 7.12 2.43 -13.22
CA GLY A 171 7.00 3.89 -13.12
C GLY A 171 5.72 4.38 -12.43
N GLN A 172 4.72 3.52 -12.25
CA GLN A 172 3.47 3.93 -11.64
C GLN A 172 3.64 4.15 -10.13
N MET A 173 3.00 5.21 -9.59
CA MET A 173 2.98 5.47 -8.15
C MET A 173 2.41 4.27 -7.40
N PRO A 174 3.03 3.78 -6.31
CA PRO A 174 2.35 2.87 -5.40
C PRO A 174 1.25 3.59 -4.63
N VAL A 175 0.34 2.84 -4.02
CA VAL A 175 -0.63 3.46 -3.11
C VAL A 175 0.13 4.09 -1.94
N VAL A 176 -0.22 5.34 -1.64
CA VAL A 176 0.33 6.10 -0.52
C VAL A 176 -0.81 6.49 0.41
N VAL A 177 -0.65 6.21 1.69
CA VAL A 177 -1.53 6.64 2.77
C VAL A 177 -0.67 7.44 3.75
N GLU A 178 -0.88 8.74 3.81
CA GLU A 178 -0.09 9.62 4.69
C GLU A 178 -0.51 9.50 6.16
N ASP A 179 0.13 10.28 7.04
CA ASP A 179 -0.06 10.20 8.48
C ASP A 179 -1.49 10.49 8.95
N ASP A 180 -1.89 9.89 10.06
CA ASP A 180 -3.15 10.17 10.78
C ASP A 180 -4.42 9.88 9.96
N VAL A 181 -4.31 9.05 8.90
CA VAL A 181 -5.43 8.65 8.06
C VAL A 181 -6.20 7.49 8.70
N LEU A 182 -7.53 7.54 8.59
CA LEU A 182 -8.41 6.42 8.93
C LEU A 182 -9.00 5.81 7.66
N ILE A 183 -8.72 4.53 7.45
CA ILE A 183 -9.29 3.72 6.36
C ILE A 183 -10.35 2.79 6.95
N GLY A 184 -11.60 3.02 6.60
CA GLY A 184 -12.74 2.22 7.07
C GLY A 184 -12.75 0.79 6.55
N GLY A 185 -13.48 -0.09 7.22
CA GLY A 185 -13.58 -1.50 6.85
C GLY A 185 -14.13 -1.75 5.44
N ASN A 186 -13.68 -2.84 4.80
CA ASN A 186 -14.05 -3.18 3.42
C ASN A 186 -13.78 -2.07 2.38
N THR A 187 -12.85 -1.18 2.66
CA THR A 187 -12.42 -0.12 1.75
C THR A 187 -11.41 -0.67 0.75
N GLY A 188 -11.48 -0.23 -0.50
CA GLY A 188 -10.48 -0.53 -1.52
C GLY A 188 -9.75 0.73 -1.99
N ILE A 189 -8.42 0.76 -1.91
CA ILE A 189 -7.58 1.85 -2.41
C ILE A 189 -6.58 1.26 -3.39
N TYR A 190 -6.71 1.59 -4.66
CA TYR A 190 -6.00 0.94 -5.76
C TYR A 190 -5.29 1.92 -6.68
N GLU A 191 -4.51 1.37 -7.63
CA GLU A 191 -3.93 2.05 -8.78
C GLU A 191 -3.12 3.31 -8.43
N GLY A 192 -2.37 3.23 -7.32
CA GLY A 192 -1.45 4.29 -6.92
C GLY A 192 -2.08 5.54 -6.33
N ALA A 193 -3.34 5.48 -5.90
CA ALA A 193 -3.99 6.60 -5.23
C ALA A 193 -3.19 7.10 -4.02
N VAL A 194 -3.16 8.42 -3.83
CA VAL A 194 -2.49 9.11 -2.71
C VAL A 194 -3.56 9.66 -1.77
N ILE A 195 -3.57 9.17 -0.53
CA ILE A 195 -4.48 9.64 0.52
C ILE A 195 -3.69 10.57 1.43
N ARG A 196 -4.04 11.86 1.39
CA ARG A 196 -3.36 12.89 2.18
C ARG A 196 -3.64 12.72 3.67
N ARG A 197 -2.71 13.27 4.45
CA ARG A 197 -2.76 13.25 5.91
C ARG A 197 -4.15 13.60 6.46
N ARG A 198 -4.51 12.99 7.58
CA ARG A 198 -5.77 13.21 8.31
C ARG A 198 -7.05 12.93 7.52
N ALA A 199 -6.98 12.40 6.30
CA ALA A 199 -8.20 12.00 5.59
C ALA A 199 -8.89 10.81 6.28
N VAL A 200 -10.20 10.73 6.11
CA VAL A 200 -11.04 9.62 6.58
C VAL A 200 -11.74 9.02 5.37
N ILE A 201 -11.46 7.76 5.11
CA ILE A 201 -12.13 7.00 4.06
C ILE A 201 -13.15 6.08 4.73
N ALA A 202 -14.43 6.38 4.58
CA ALA A 202 -15.49 5.61 5.24
C ALA A 202 -15.59 4.18 4.70
N ALA A 203 -16.12 3.28 5.54
CA ALA A 203 -16.28 1.87 5.19
C ALA A 203 -16.98 1.65 3.84
N GLY A 204 -16.48 0.68 3.08
CA GLY A 204 -17.04 0.33 1.77
C GLY A 204 -16.70 1.31 0.62
N THR A 205 -15.88 2.33 0.85
CA THR A 205 -15.44 3.24 -0.21
C THR A 205 -14.40 2.56 -1.10
N VAL A 206 -14.55 2.69 -2.41
CA VAL A 206 -13.57 2.20 -3.40
C VAL A 206 -12.99 3.36 -4.17
N LEU A 207 -11.65 3.48 -4.15
CA LEU A 207 -10.85 4.47 -4.86
C LEU A 207 -9.96 3.78 -5.89
N THR A 208 -10.06 4.20 -7.14
CA THR A 208 -9.21 3.74 -8.24
C THR A 208 -8.59 4.92 -8.96
N GLY A 209 -7.58 4.69 -9.79
CA GLY A 209 -6.94 5.76 -10.57
C GLY A 209 -7.84 6.47 -11.58
N SER A 210 -9.03 5.95 -11.86
CA SER A 210 -9.95 6.53 -12.85
C SER A 210 -11.28 7.02 -12.26
N THR A 211 -11.57 6.68 -11.01
CA THR A 211 -12.85 7.04 -10.38
C THR A 211 -12.85 8.50 -9.92
N PRO A 212 -13.76 9.37 -10.43
CA PRO A 212 -13.82 10.77 -9.97
C PRO A 212 -14.37 10.84 -8.53
N ILE A 213 -13.86 11.78 -7.74
CA ILE A 213 -14.38 12.10 -6.41
C ILE A 213 -15.17 13.41 -6.51
N TYR A 214 -16.40 13.41 -5.99
CA TYR A 214 -17.23 14.61 -5.91
C TYR A 214 -17.01 15.29 -4.56
N ASP A 215 -16.43 16.49 -4.58
CA ASP A 215 -16.18 17.29 -3.39
C ASP A 215 -17.35 18.27 -3.19
N LEU A 216 -18.29 17.89 -2.30
CA LEU A 216 -19.48 18.71 -2.06
C LEU A 216 -19.17 20.03 -1.35
N PRO A 217 -18.30 20.07 -0.31
CA PRO A 217 -17.93 21.34 0.34
C PRO A 217 -17.31 22.36 -0.59
N ARG A 218 -16.52 21.93 -1.59
CA ARG A 218 -15.83 22.82 -2.54
C ARG A 218 -16.57 23.01 -3.84
N GLY A 219 -17.57 22.16 -4.12
CA GLY A 219 -18.33 22.20 -5.38
C GLY A 219 -17.49 21.80 -6.60
N GLU A 220 -16.51 20.91 -6.43
CA GLU A 220 -15.60 20.49 -7.49
C GLU A 220 -15.60 18.98 -7.71
N ILE A 221 -15.07 18.54 -8.85
CA ILE A 221 -14.88 17.12 -9.16
C ILE A 221 -13.39 16.86 -9.30
N ILE A 222 -12.84 16.09 -8.38
CA ILE A 222 -11.44 15.69 -8.40
C ILE A 222 -11.26 14.51 -9.36
N LYS A 223 -10.42 14.70 -10.37
CA LYS A 223 -10.01 13.66 -11.32
C LYS A 223 -8.49 13.68 -11.42
N PRO A 224 -7.84 12.53 -11.58
CA PRO A 224 -6.41 12.53 -11.84
C PRO A 224 -6.12 13.12 -13.22
N GLU A 225 -5.06 13.92 -13.33
CA GLU A 225 -4.49 14.30 -14.61
C GLU A 225 -3.88 13.08 -15.31
N PRO A 226 -3.79 13.08 -16.66
CA PRO A 226 -3.17 11.98 -17.39
C PRO A 226 -1.76 11.64 -16.85
N GLY A 227 -1.56 10.37 -16.46
CA GLY A 227 -0.28 9.91 -15.90
C GLY A 227 -0.03 10.29 -14.43
N GLN A 228 -0.98 10.98 -13.79
CA GLN A 228 -0.92 11.28 -12.36
C GLN A 228 -1.85 10.37 -11.55
N PRO A 229 -1.53 10.08 -10.29
CA PRO A 229 -2.42 9.32 -9.42
C PRO A 229 -3.63 10.16 -8.97
N LEU A 230 -4.70 9.48 -8.58
CA LEU A 230 -5.80 10.11 -7.85
C LEU A 230 -5.29 10.58 -6.49
N VAL A 231 -5.57 11.83 -6.12
CA VAL A 231 -5.17 12.41 -4.84
C VAL A 231 -6.41 12.78 -4.02
N VAL A 232 -6.57 12.16 -2.85
CA VAL A 232 -7.57 12.56 -1.87
C VAL A 232 -7.00 13.70 -1.03
N PRO A 233 -7.67 14.86 -0.92
CA PRO A 233 -7.17 16.02 -0.18
C PRO A 233 -6.97 15.74 1.32
N GLU A 234 -6.08 16.52 1.94
CA GLU A 234 -5.85 16.50 3.38
C GLU A 234 -7.15 16.73 4.17
N GLY A 235 -7.38 15.90 5.19
CA GLY A 235 -8.55 16.01 6.07
C GLY A 235 -9.90 15.69 5.42
N ALA A 236 -9.95 15.28 4.16
CA ALA A 236 -11.20 14.95 3.48
C ALA A 236 -11.88 13.75 4.12
N VAL A 237 -13.20 13.84 4.34
CA VAL A 237 -14.05 12.73 4.77
C VAL A 237 -14.80 12.21 3.56
N VAL A 238 -14.34 11.05 3.04
CA VAL A 238 -14.82 10.41 1.82
C VAL A 238 -15.77 9.28 2.18
N VAL A 239 -16.94 9.26 1.57
CA VAL A 239 -17.96 8.22 1.77
C VAL A 239 -18.33 7.57 0.44
N PRO A 240 -18.87 6.33 0.45
CA PRO A 240 -19.47 5.76 -0.74
C PRO A 240 -20.68 6.58 -1.16
N GLY A 241 -20.82 6.81 -2.46
CA GLY A 241 -21.94 7.50 -3.07
C GLY A 241 -22.27 6.93 -4.44
N SER A 242 -23.16 7.59 -5.16
CA SER A 242 -23.49 7.25 -6.54
C SER A 242 -23.71 8.50 -7.37
N ARG A 243 -23.45 8.40 -8.68
CA ARG A 243 -23.73 9.44 -9.68
C ARG A 243 -24.66 8.89 -10.75
N ALA A 244 -25.67 9.66 -11.12
CA ALA A 244 -26.58 9.27 -12.17
C ALA A 244 -25.86 9.18 -13.53
N VAL A 245 -26.25 8.22 -14.36
CA VAL A 245 -25.84 8.17 -15.75
C VAL A 245 -26.79 9.11 -16.54
N THR A 246 -26.23 10.13 -17.18
CA THR A 246 -27.01 11.21 -17.80
C THR A 246 -27.15 11.08 -19.32
N VAL A 247 -26.53 10.06 -19.93
CA VAL A 247 -26.51 9.86 -21.39
C VAL A 247 -26.80 8.41 -21.78
N GLY A 248 -27.29 8.22 -23.01
CA GLY A 248 -27.50 6.93 -23.65
C GLY A 248 -28.46 6.01 -22.86
N LYS A 249 -28.35 4.71 -23.08
CA LYS A 249 -29.24 3.70 -22.48
C LYS A 249 -29.19 3.67 -20.96
N GLY A 250 -28.04 4.02 -20.36
CA GLY A 250 -27.92 4.13 -18.90
C GLY A 250 -28.88 5.18 -18.31
N LYS A 251 -29.06 6.32 -19.01
CA LYS A 251 -30.06 7.32 -18.64
C LYS A 251 -31.48 6.77 -18.78
N ASP A 252 -31.77 6.13 -19.90
CA ASP A 252 -33.10 5.55 -20.17
C ASP A 252 -33.51 4.49 -19.14
N TRP A 253 -32.50 3.75 -18.61
CA TRP A 253 -32.70 2.73 -17.58
C TRP A 253 -32.62 3.26 -16.14
N GLY A 254 -32.39 4.56 -15.95
CA GLY A 254 -32.26 5.18 -14.62
C GLY A 254 -31.06 4.66 -13.81
N LEU A 255 -29.97 4.28 -14.48
CA LEU A 255 -28.78 3.73 -13.80
C LEU A 255 -28.00 4.80 -13.08
N SER A 256 -27.35 4.38 -11.97
CA SER A 256 -26.33 5.15 -11.27
C SER A 256 -25.04 4.32 -11.14
N LEU A 257 -23.90 4.98 -11.20
CA LEU A 257 -22.59 4.37 -10.99
C LEU A 257 -22.08 4.74 -9.61
N ALA A 258 -21.43 3.80 -8.92
CA ALA A 258 -20.76 4.06 -7.66
C ALA A 258 -19.69 5.15 -7.86
N THR A 259 -19.59 6.05 -6.91
CA THR A 259 -18.56 7.10 -6.89
C THR A 259 -18.27 7.53 -5.46
N PRO A 260 -17.01 7.79 -5.09
CA PRO A 260 -16.69 8.38 -3.79
C PRO A 260 -17.11 9.84 -3.74
N VAL A 261 -17.53 10.28 -2.55
CA VAL A 261 -18.01 11.66 -2.30
C VAL A 261 -17.33 12.21 -1.05
N ILE A 262 -16.70 13.38 -1.16
CA ILE A 262 -16.26 14.16 0.00
C ILE A 262 -17.47 14.91 0.55
N VAL A 263 -17.89 14.59 1.77
CA VAL A 263 -19.05 15.20 2.40
C VAL A 263 -18.70 16.34 3.37
N LYS A 264 -17.47 16.31 3.90
CA LYS A 264 -16.89 17.35 4.75
C LYS A 264 -15.38 17.21 4.83
N TYR A 265 -14.74 18.13 5.49
CA TYR A 265 -13.36 18.05 5.95
C TYR A 265 -13.33 17.80 7.46
N ARG A 266 -12.25 17.17 7.95
CA ARG A 266 -12.08 16.75 9.34
C ARG A 266 -12.21 17.95 10.28
N ASP A 267 -13.02 17.79 11.31
CA ASP A 267 -13.31 18.76 12.36
C ASP A 267 -13.08 18.13 13.75
N ASP A 268 -13.19 18.90 14.83
CA ASP A 268 -12.99 18.46 16.21
C ASP A 268 -13.86 17.24 16.57
N ARG A 269 -15.07 17.14 16.02
CA ARG A 269 -15.97 15.98 16.26
C ARG A 269 -15.45 14.72 15.58
N THR A 270 -14.84 14.86 14.42
CA THR A 270 -14.21 13.75 13.71
C THR A 270 -12.94 13.31 14.46
N ASP A 271 -12.17 14.26 14.99
CA ASP A 271 -10.96 14.00 15.78
C ASP A 271 -11.28 13.24 17.06
N THR A 272 -12.31 13.62 17.81
CA THR A 272 -12.75 12.91 19.04
C THR A 272 -13.10 11.45 18.75
N ARG A 273 -13.74 11.14 17.62
CA ARG A 273 -14.06 9.74 17.26
C ARG A 273 -12.80 8.94 16.92
N THR A 274 -11.80 9.54 16.28
CA THR A 274 -10.53 8.88 15.99
C THR A 274 -9.66 8.71 17.23
N GLU A 275 -9.74 9.60 18.21
CA GLU A 275 -9.05 9.46 19.51
C GLU A 275 -9.56 8.28 20.33
N LEU A 276 -10.89 8.04 20.37
CA LEU A 276 -11.46 6.89 21.08
C LEU A 276 -10.88 5.54 20.58
N GLU A 277 -10.52 5.44 19.32
CA GLU A 277 -9.87 4.24 18.76
C GLU A 277 -8.40 4.10 19.19
N ALA A 278 -7.73 5.18 19.57
CA ALA A 278 -6.35 5.14 20.05
C ALA A 278 -6.19 4.36 21.37
N TRP A 279 -7.23 4.27 22.19
CA TRP A 279 -7.23 3.52 23.44
C TRP A 279 -7.23 1.99 23.25
N ILE A 280 -7.54 1.52 22.05
CA ILE A 280 -7.58 0.10 21.68
C ILE A 280 -6.23 -0.41 21.19
N ARG A 281 -5.31 0.48 20.87
CA ARG A 281 -3.98 0.20 20.27
C ARG A 281 -2.92 -0.34 21.24
#